data_86666382fd1db5b3cdb744c104c79cbe
#
_entry.id   86666382fd1db5b3cdb744c104c79cbe
#
_cell.length_a   1.000
_cell.length_b   1.000
_cell.length_c   1.000
_cell.angle_alpha   90.00
_cell.angle_beta   90.00
_cell.angle_gamma   90.00
#
_symmetry.space_group_name_H-M   'P 1'
#
loop_
_entity.id
_entity.type
_entity.pdbx_description
1 polymer ?
#
loop_
_entity_poly.entity_id
_entity_poly.type
_entity_poly.pdbx_seq_one_letter_code
_entity_poly.pdbx_strand_id
1 'polypeptide(L)'
;MTNIRVISLVIMFVCWNHWPIVANMSGPRIEVFKGTRQLLLFDGDNFVKSYRVALGTNPIPPKVKEGDRATPEGSYYICMKNPESQFHLSLGISYPNIADAKRGLRDGLISASEYEAIAQAAGKREKPPWKTKLGGEVFVHGNGSASDWTWGCIALDNSDIEELYRLIPVGTSITIYP
;
A
#
# COMPACT_ATOMS: atom_id res chain seq x y z
N MET A 1 -39.70 23.15 62.16
CA MET A 1 -39.78 21.96 61.27
C MET A 1 -39.33 22.40 59.90
N THR A 2 -38.05 22.16 59.59
CA THR A 2 -37.38 22.68 58.38
C THR A 2 -37.25 21.51 57.37
N ASN A 3 -38.01 21.61 56.28
CA ASN A 3 -37.98 20.61 55.20
C ASN A 3 -36.77 20.84 54.31
N ILE A 4 -35.78 19.94 54.34
CA ILE A 4 -34.65 19.89 53.42
C ILE A 4 -35.11 19.07 52.19
N ARG A 5 -35.22 19.75 51.02
CA ARG A 5 -35.42 19.09 49.74
C ARG A 5 -34.06 18.66 49.18
N VAL A 6 -33.84 17.35 49.10
CA VAL A 6 -32.69 16.77 48.39
C VAL A 6 -32.97 16.79 46.91
N ILE A 7 -32.18 17.57 46.17
CA ILE A 7 -32.23 17.60 44.69
C ILE A 7 -31.25 16.52 44.21
N SER A 8 -31.78 15.41 43.70
CA SER A 8 -30.99 14.39 43.03
C SER A 8 -30.57 14.87 41.63
N LEU A 9 -29.29 15.11 41.47
CA LEU A 9 -28.69 15.45 40.19
C LEU A 9 -28.46 14.15 39.40
N VAL A 10 -29.31 13.89 38.38
CA VAL A 10 -29.12 12.78 37.45
C VAL A 10 -28.10 13.21 36.40
N ILE A 11 -26.86 12.72 36.53
CA ILE A 11 -25.81 12.88 35.51
C ILE A 11 -26.10 11.88 34.40
N MET A 12 -26.67 12.31 33.29
CA MET A 12 -26.76 11.53 32.06
C MET A 12 -25.36 11.41 31.46
N PHE A 13 -24.76 10.22 31.57
CA PHE A 13 -23.59 9.85 30.76
C PHE A 13 -24.06 9.63 29.32
N VAL A 14 -23.84 10.63 28.46
CA VAL A 14 -23.95 10.44 27.00
C VAL A 14 -22.71 9.68 26.54
N CYS A 15 -22.84 8.34 26.44
CA CYS A 15 -21.85 7.56 25.72
C CYS A 15 -21.91 7.95 24.24
N TRP A 16 -20.99 8.79 23.81
CA TRP A 16 -20.72 8.95 22.39
C TRP A 16 -20.10 7.67 21.88
N ASN A 17 -20.94 6.84 21.28
CA ASN A 17 -20.47 5.72 20.46
C ASN A 17 -19.72 6.32 19.26
N HIS A 18 -18.40 6.45 19.36
CA HIS A 18 -17.53 6.66 18.22
C HIS A 18 -17.49 5.37 17.40
N TRP A 19 -18.52 5.12 16.61
CA TRP A 19 -18.33 4.21 15.49
C TRP A 19 -17.40 4.93 14.52
N PRO A 20 -16.28 4.29 14.11
CA PRO A 20 -15.46 4.88 13.08
C PRO A 20 -16.34 4.98 11.84
N ILE A 21 -16.62 6.23 11.44
CA ILE A 21 -17.19 6.50 10.13
C ILE A 21 -16.19 5.88 9.17
N VAL A 22 -16.57 4.80 8.51
CA VAL A 22 -15.85 4.29 7.34
C VAL A 22 -16.05 5.38 6.28
N ALA A 23 -15.16 6.36 6.29
CA ALA A 23 -15.18 7.43 5.31
C ALA A 23 -15.02 6.76 3.94
N ASN A 24 -16.05 6.83 3.12
CA ASN A 24 -15.99 6.39 1.74
C ASN A 24 -15.08 7.39 1.03
N MET A 25 -13.81 7.03 0.85
CA MET A 25 -12.84 7.91 0.19
C MET A 25 -13.24 8.07 -1.28
N SER A 26 -13.27 9.31 -1.76
CA SER A 26 -13.74 9.65 -3.10
C SER A 26 -12.64 9.49 -4.16
N GLY A 27 -11.37 9.66 -3.74
CA GLY A 27 -10.20 9.59 -4.62
C GLY A 27 -8.94 9.16 -3.86
N PRO A 28 -8.91 7.92 -3.30
CA PRO A 28 -7.75 7.49 -2.53
C PRO A 28 -6.49 7.42 -3.40
N ARG A 29 -5.36 7.88 -2.87
CA ARG A 29 -4.03 7.69 -3.44
C ARG A 29 -3.00 7.45 -2.34
N ILE A 30 -1.95 6.74 -2.70
CA ILE A 30 -0.88 6.35 -1.79
C ILE A 30 0.44 6.94 -2.29
N GLU A 31 1.22 7.47 -1.37
CA GLU A 31 2.62 7.86 -1.62
C GLU A 31 3.52 7.14 -0.61
N VAL A 32 4.60 6.55 -1.09
CA VAL A 32 5.59 5.88 -0.27
C VAL A 32 6.92 6.58 -0.41
N PHE A 33 7.53 6.96 0.70
CA PHE A 33 8.85 7.58 0.77
C PHE A 33 9.82 6.57 1.40
N LYS A 34 10.65 5.96 0.57
CA LYS A 34 11.60 4.93 0.99
C LYS A 34 12.60 5.48 2.01
N GLY A 35 13.13 6.69 1.78
CA GLY A 35 14.11 7.32 2.65
C GLY A 35 13.62 7.52 4.08
N THR A 36 12.36 7.86 4.27
CA THR A 36 11.76 8.12 5.60
C THR A 36 10.97 6.93 6.16
N ARG A 37 10.84 5.84 5.40
CA ARG A 37 10.02 4.66 5.79
C ARG A 37 8.58 5.04 6.11
N GLN A 38 7.99 5.86 5.26
CA GLN A 38 6.62 6.34 5.42
C GLN A 38 5.75 5.99 4.22
N LEU A 39 4.52 5.61 4.49
CA LEU A 39 3.42 5.53 3.53
C LEU A 39 2.40 6.57 3.92
N LEU A 40 2.07 7.47 3.00
CA LEU A 40 1.07 8.52 3.19
C LEU A 40 -0.19 8.16 2.40
N LEU A 41 -1.34 8.27 3.07
CA LEU A 41 -2.65 8.10 2.49
C LEU A 41 -3.29 9.46 2.28
N PHE A 42 -3.85 9.67 1.10
CA PHE A 42 -4.60 10.88 0.73
C PHE A 42 -5.99 10.51 0.20
N ASP A 43 -6.93 11.45 0.34
CA ASP A 43 -8.21 11.45 -0.37
C ASP A 43 -8.28 12.71 -1.26
N GLY A 44 -8.11 12.54 -2.55
CA GLY A 44 -7.79 13.65 -3.46
C GLY A 44 -6.46 14.32 -3.02
N ASP A 45 -6.51 15.63 -2.76
CA ASP A 45 -5.35 16.38 -2.28
C ASP A 45 -5.26 16.45 -0.75
N ASN A 46 -6.24 15.91 -0.02
CA ASN A 46 -6.27 15.98 1.42
C ASN A 46 -5.44 14.84 2.03
N PHE A 47 -4.45 15.20 2.86
CA PHE A 47 -3.73 14.24 3.68
C PHE A 47 -4.67 13.60 4.71
N VAL A 48 -4.67 12.26 4.78
CA VAL A 48 -5.50 11.49 5.69
C VAL A 48 -4.68 10.93 6.85
N LYS A 49 -3.62 10.16 6.53
CA LYS A 49 -2.82 9.47 7.55
C LYS A 49 -1.45 9.08 7.03
N SER A 50 -0.51 8.96 7.95
CA SER A 50 0.83 8.40 7.71
C SER A 50 0.98 7.07 8.44
N TYR A 51 1.65 6.12 7.79
CA TYR A 51 1.97 4.79 8.32
C TYR A 51 3.48 4.57 8.24
N ARG A 52 4.04 3.93 9.26
CA ARG A 52 5.41 3.43 9.20
C ARG A 52 5.47 2.20 8.32
N VAL A 53 6.54 2.07 7.51
CA VAL A 53 6.74 0.90 6.66
C VAL A 53 8.13 0.31 6.82
N ALA A 54 8.27 -0.98 6.52
CA ALA A 54 9.52 -1.65 6.25
C ALA A 54 9.59 -2.02 4.76
N LEU A 55 10.80 -2.08 4.23
CA LEU A 55 11.07 -2.29 2.82
C LEU A 55 11.84 -3.60 2.58
N GLY A 56 12.27 -3.80 1.34
CA GLY A 56 13.22 -4.85 0.98
C GLY A 56 14.55 -4.70 1.70
N THR A 57 15.26 -5.82 1.92
CA THR A 57 16.58 -5.82 2.59
C THR A 57 17.68 -5.09 1.79
N ASN A 58 17.39 -4.67 0.57
CA ASN A 58 18.21 -3.76 -0.24
C ASN A 58 17.40 -2.47 -0.50
N PRO A 59 17.23 -1.58 0.48
CA PRO A 59 16.19 -0.55 0.45
C PRO A 59 16.55 0.69 -0.38
N ILE A 60 17.85 0.93 -0.67
CA ILE A 60 18.30 2.18 -1.30
C ILE A 60 18.03 2.19 -2.80
N PRO A 61 18.52 1.22 -3.62
CA PRO A 61 18.31 1.29 -5.06
C PRO A 61 16.86 0.93 -5.43
N PRO A 62 16.38 1.40 -6.59
CA PRO A 62 15.13 0.92 -7.14
C PRO A 62 15.24 -0.55 -7.55
N LYS A 63 14.13 -1.27 -7.52
CA LYS A 63 14.03 -2.62 -8.05
C LYS A 63 14.27 -2.63 -9.56
N VAL A 64 15.13 -3.53 -10.02
CA VAL A 64 15.45 -3.69 -11.46
C VAL A 64 15.25 -5.11 -11.97
N LYS A 65 15.33 -6.12 -11.11
CA LYS A 65 15.18 -7.53 -11.47
C LYS A 65 14.68 -8.37 -10.29
N GLU A 66 14.25 -9.59 -10.62
CA GLU A 66 13.90 -10.56 -9.60
C GLU A 66 15.11 -10.89 -8.70
N GLY A 67 14.85 -11.08 -7.40
CA GLY A 67 15.85 -11.44 -6.41
C GLY A 67 16.79 -10.33 -5.96
N ASP A 68 16.67 -9.10 -6.46
CA ASP A 68 17.49 -7.95 -6.04
C ASP A 68 17.15 -7.41 -4.65
N ARG A 69 16.04 -7.87 -4.08
CA ARG A 69 15.51 -7.48 -2.76
C ARG A 69 15.26 -6.00 -2.58
N ALA A 70 15.21 -5.25 -3.67
CA ALA A 70 14.91 -3.83 -3.69
C ALA A 70 13.39 -3.59 -3.83
N THR A 71 12.90 -2.52 -3.21
CA THR A 71 11.55 -2.03 -3.41
C THR A 71 11.53 -1.11 -4.63
N PRO A 72 10.55 -1.27 -5.55
CA PRO A 72 10.50 -0.47 -6.77
C PRO A 72 10.26 1.01 -6.48
N GLU A 73 10.65 1.87 -7.42
CA GLU A 73 10.37 3.31 -7.45
C GLU A 73 9.60 3.65 -8.71
N GLY A 74 8.68 4.61 -8.59
CA GLY A 74 7.84 5.04 -9.70
C GLY A 74 6.36 5.02 -9.39
N SER A 75 5.54 5.17 -10.42
CA SER A 75 4.07 5.23 -10.30
C SER A 75 3.45 3.91 -10.73
N TYR A 76 2.60 3.39 -9.88
CA TYR A 76 1.90 2.12 -10.00
C TYR A 76 0.44 2.29 -9.58
N TYR A 77 -0.29 1.19 -9.57
CA TYR A 77 -1.64 1.09 -9.00
C TYR A 77 -1.80 -0.22 -8.24
N ILE A 78 -2.76 -0.27 -7.34
CA ILE A 78 -3.17 -1.51 -6.68
C ILE A 78 -3.92 -2.35 -7.70
N CYS A 79 -3.35 -3.48 -8.10
CA CYS A 79 -3.90 -4.35 -9.13
C CYS A 79 -4.72 -5.53 -8.58
N MET A 80 -4.58 -5.83 -7.28
CA MET A 80 -5.37 -6.87 -6.62
C MET A 80 -5.36 -6.72 -5.10
N LYS A 81 -6.32 -7.37 -4.45
CA LYS A 81 -6.39 -7.55 -2.98
C LYS A 81 -6.32 -9.04 -2.67
N ASN A 82 -5.52 -9.42 -1.67
CA ASN A 82 -5.42 -10.81 -1.23
C ASN A 82 -5.74 -10.91 0.28
N PRO A 83 -6.91 -11.48 0.64
CA PRO A 83 -7.29 -11.69 2.04
C PRO A 83 -6.61 -12.91 2.67
N GLU A 84 -6.03 -13.80 1.87
CA GLU A 84 -5.39 -15.04 2.30
C GLU A 84 -3.85 -14.96 2.22
N SER A 85 -3.31 -13.76 2.41
CA SER A 85 -1.87 -13.56 2.39
C SER A 85 -1.20 -14.21 3.61
N GLN A 86 -0.08 -14.93 3.37
CA GLN A 86 0.74 -15.45 4.48
C GLN A 86 1.33 -14.32 5.38
N PHE A 87 1.26 -13.09 4.95
CA PHE A 87 1.65 -11.88 5.68
C PHE A 87 0.43 -11.07 6.12
N HIS A 88 -0.60 -11.74 6.61
CA HIS A 88 -1.88 -11.21 7.07
C HIS A 88 -2.79 -10.81 5.91
N LEU A 89 -2.87 -9.53 5.54
CA LEU A 89 -3.57 -9.02 4.36
C LEU A 89 -2.58 -8.42 3.38
N SER A 90 -2.92 -8.38 2.08
CA SER A 90 -2.05 -7.73 1.12
C SER A 90 -2.75 -7.07 -0.06
N LEU A 91 -2.13 -5.98 -0.55
CA LEU A 91 -2.51 -5.20 -1.72
C LEU A 91 -1.40 -5.34 -2.76
N GLY A 92 -1.69 -5.95 -3.90
CA GLY A 92 -0.72 -6.17 -4.98
C GLY A 92 -0.47 -4.89 -5.77
N ILE A 93 0.80 -4.56 -5.97
CA ILE A 93 1.25 -3.41 -6.76
C ILE A 93 1.46 -3.85 -8.22
N SER A 94 1.11 -2.99 -9.17
CA SER A 94 1.25 -3.23 -10.61
C SER A 94 2.70 -3.11 -11.13
N TYR A 95 3.68 -3.60 -10.35
CA TYR A 95 5.06 -3.74 -10.79
C TYR A 95 5.19 -5.04 -11.61
N PRO A 96 5.95 -5.04 -12.75
CA PRO A 96 6.63 -3.91 -13.38
C PRO A 96 5.67 -3.00 -14.17
N ASN A 97 5.97 -1.70 -14.22
CA ASN A 97 5.27 -0.73 -15.08
C ASN A 97 5.94 -0.61 -16.47
N ILE A 98 5.43 0.29 -17.32
CA ILE A 98 5.97 0.50 -18.68
C ILE A 98 7.42 1.00 -18.65
N ALA A 99 7.80 1.83 -17.68
CA ALA A 99 9.18 2.33 -17.58
C ALA A 99 10.13 1.20 -17.16
N ASP A 100 9.72 0.35 -16.24
CA ASP A 100 10.46 -0.85 -15.85
C ASP A 100 10.63 -1.81 -17.03
N ALA A 101 9.56 -2.03 -17.80
CA ALA A 101 9.58 -2.89 -18.96
C ALA A 101 10.49 -2.35 -20.07
N LYS A 102 10.46 -1.03 -20.35
CA LYS A 102 11.37 -0.38 -21.30
C LYS A 102 12.83 -0.55 -20.89
N ARG A 103 13.13 -0.33 -19.60
CA ARG A 103 14.47 -0.56 -19.05
C ARG A 103 14.86 -2.04 -19.21
N GLY A 104 13.99 -2.96 -18.83
CA GLY A 104 14.23 -4.39 -18.92
C GLY A 104 14.48 -4.90 -20.33
N LEU A 105 13.74 -4.38 -21.31
CA LEU A 105 13.94 -4.71 -22.74
C LEU A 105 15.30 -4.16 -23.24
N ARG A 106 15.62 -2.92 -22.97
CA ARG A 106 16.89 -2.29 -23.32
C ARG A 106 18.09 -3.07 -22.74
N ASP A 107 17.96 -3.52 -21.50
CA ASP A 107 19.02 -4.18 -20.75
C ASP A 107 19.04 -5.72 -21.01
N GLY A 108 18.19 -6.22 -21.93
CA GLY A 108 18.14 -7.64 -22.30
C GLY A 108 17.58 -8.57 -21.20
N LEU A 109 16.88 -8.02 -20.21
CA LEU A 109 16.26 -8.80 -19.13
C LEU A 109 14.95 -9.45 -19.56
N ILE A 110 14.20 -8.80 -20.45
CA ILE A 110 12.95 -9.32 -20.98
C ILE A 110 12.93 -9.28 -22.50
N SER A 111 12.10 -10.10 -23.09
CA SER A 111 11.84 -10.15 -24.53
C SER A 111 10.87 -9.05 -24.97
N ALA A 112 10.78 -8.80 -26.27
CA ALA A 112 9.80 -7.89 -26.85
C ALA A 112 8.35 -8.33 -26.53
N SER A 113 8.07 -9.63 -26.55
CA SER A 113 6.74 -10.16 -26.21
C SER A 113 6.36 -9.95 -24.74
N GLU A 114 7.31 -10.06 -23.82
CA GLU A 114 7.08 -9.75 -22.39
C GLU A 114 6.85 -8.25 -22.19
N TYR A 115 7.60 -7.39 -22.89
CA TYR A 115 7.37 -5.96 -22.91
C TYR A 115 5.94 -5.61 -23.36
N GLU A 116 5.51 -6.15 -24.50
CA GLU A 116 4.17 -5.92 -25.03
C GLU A 116 3.08 -6.38 -24.05
N ALA A 117 3.25 -7.54 -23.42
CA ALA A 117 2.31 -8.05 -22.42
C ALA A 117 2.21 -7.13 -21.21
N ILE A 118 3.33 -6.58 -20.71
CA ILE A 118 3.35 -5.61 -19.61
C ILE A 118 2.67 -4.31 -20.05
N ALA A 119 2.98 -3.80 -21.25
CA ALA A 119 2.38 -2.57 -21.77
C ALA A 119 0.87 -2.70 -21.95
N GLN A 120 0.39 -3.85 -22.45
CA GLN A 120 -1.04 -4.13 -22.58
C GLN A 120 -1.74 -4.16 -21.22
N ALA A 121 -1.18 -4.86 -20.23
CA ALA A 121 -1.72 -4.91 -18.88
C ALA A 121 -1.79 -3.52 -18.25
N ALA A 122 -0.74 -2.70 -18.40
CA ALA A 122 -0.70 -1.34 -17.90
C ALA A 122 -1.78 -0.45 -18.56
N GLY A 123 -1.98 -0.56 -19.88
CA GLY A 123 -3.01 0.18 -20.59
C GLY A 123 -4.44 -0.15 -20.14
N LYS A 124 -4.69 -1.38 -19.72
CA LYS A 124 -5.98 -1.84 -19.18
C LYS A 124 -6.09 -1.70 -17.66
N ARG A 125 -5.03 -1.26 -16.97
CA ARG A 125 -4.91 -1.26 -15.50
C ARG A 125 -5.14 -2.64 -14.87
N GLU A 126 -4.72 -3.68 -15.56
CA GLU A 126 -4.75 -5.08 -15.11
C GLU A 126 -3.44 -5.46 -14.41
N LYS A 127 -3.44 -6.63 -13.77
CA LYS A 127 -2.23 -7.20 -13.17
C LYS A 127 -1.21 -7.53 -14.27
N PRO A 128 0.04 -6.98 -14.22
CA PRO A 128 1.07 -7.29 -15.20
C PRO A 128 1.58 -8.73 -15.05
N PRO A 129 2.25 -9.29 -16.07
CA PRO A 129 2.97 -10.54 -15.94
C PRO A 129 4.05 -10.46 -14.85
N TRP A 130 3.95 -11.30 -13.83
CA TRP A 130 4.89 -11.31 -12.70
C TRP A 130 6.04 -12.31 -12.85
N LYS A 131 5.90 -13.26 -13.79
CA LYS A 131 6.90 -14.32 -14.05
C LYS A 131 7.85 -13.93 -15.17
N THR A 132 8.52 -12.80 -15.01
CA THR A 132 9.59 -12.35 -15.91
C THR A 132 10.88 -12.14 -15.11
N LYS A 133 12.02 -11.92 -15.77
CA LYS A 133 13.28 -11.59 -15.08
C LYS A 133 13.24 -10.24 -14.35
N LEU A 134 12.25 -9.38 -14.58
CA LEU A 134 12.03 -8.19 -13.77
C LEU A 134 11.46 -8.55 -12.40
N GLY A 135 10.80 -9.71 -12.31
CA GLY A 135 10.04 -10.13 -11.16
C GLY A 135 8.65 -9.54 -11.13
N GLY A 136 7.99 -9.65 -10.01
CA GLY A 136 6.62 -9.22 -9.74
C GLY A 136 6.29 -9.53 -8.29
N GLU A 137 5.01 -9.75 -7.99
CA GLU A 137 4.55 -10.12 -6.66
C GLU A 137 5.02 -9.14 -5.56
N VAL A 138 5.09 -7.85 -5.92
CA VAL A 138 5.35 -6.78 -4.96
C VAL A 138 4.04 -6.37 -4.33
N PHE A 139 3.99 -6.40 -3.01
CA PHE A 139 2.79 -6.11 -2.23
C PHE A 139 3.03 -5.06 -1.15
N VAL A 140 1.96 -4.38 -0.77
CA VAL A 140 1.82 -3.75 0.54
C VAL A 140 1.12 -4.77 1.43
N HIS A 141 1.73 -5.19 2.56
CA HIS A 141 1.23 -6.29 3.40
C HIS A 141 1.52 -6.07 4.88
N GLY A 142 0.99 -6.92 5.74
CA GLY A 142 1.23 -6.88 7.18
C GLY A 142 2.53 -7.56 7.62
N ASN A 143 2.56 -7.95 8.87
CA ASN A 143 3.61 -8.69 9.58
C ASN A 143 4.79 -7.83 10.09
N GLY A 144 4.59 -6.50 10.19
CA GLY A 144 5.46 -5.60 10.94
C GLY A 144 6.35 -4.67 10.14
N SER A 145 6.52 -3.48 10.69
CA SER A 145 7.24 -2.36 10.10
C SER A 145 8.53 -1.97 10.85
N ALA A 146 8.99 -2.81 11.78
CA ALA A 146 10.09 -2.45 12.70
C ALA A 146 11.46 -2.29 12.03
N SER A 147 11.75 -3.09 10.99
CA SER A 147 13.02 -3.06 10.24
C SER A 147 12.78 -3.57 8.82
N ASP A 148 13.67 -3.23 7.88
CA ASP A 148 13.62 -3.73 6.50
C ASP A 148 13.94 -5.24 6.45
N TRP A 149 12.98 -6.04 6.02
CA TRP A 149 13.08 -7.51 6.06
C TRP A 149 12.53 -8.19 4.82
N THR A 150 11.81 -7.46 3.97
CA THR A 150 11.10 -8.07 2.84
C THR A 150 12.04 -8.38 1.66
N TRP A 151 11.49 -9.00 0.64
CA TRP A 151 12.20 -9.24 -0.63
C TRP A 151 11.83 -8.21 -1.72
N GLY A 152 11.39 -7.02 -1.27
CA GLY A 152 11.00 -5.90 -2.14
C GLY A 152 9.58 -5.40 -1.91
N CYS A 153 8.79 -6.07 -1.10
CA CYS A 153 7.48 -5.62 -0.65
C CYS A 153 7.58 -4.44 0.34
N ILE A 154 6.44 -3.85 0.64
CA ILE A 154 6.27 -2.79 1.63
C ILE A 154 5.47 -3.39 2.78
N ALA A 155 6.08 -3.57 3.95
CA ALA A 155 5.43 -4.17 5.11
C ALA A 155 4.97 -3.12 6.10
N LEU A 156 3.78 -3.33 6.68
CA LEU A 156 3.15 -2.52 7.72
C LEU A 156 2.87 -3.38 8.95
N ASP A 157 2.48 -2.73 10.04
CA ASP A 157 1.89 -3.43 11.17
C ASP A 157 0.48 -3.95 10.79
N ASN A 158 0.02 -5.03 11.42
CA ASN A 158 -1.22 -5.69 11.02
C ASN A 158 -2.44 -4.77 11.10
N SER A 159 -2.55 -3.96 12.15
CA SER A 159 -3.64 -2.99 12.28
C SER A 159 -3.66 -1.94 11.16
N ASP A 160 -2.49 -1.54 10.68
CA ASP A 160 -2.35 -0.54 9.63
C ASP A 160 -2.73 -1.10 8.26
N ILE A 161 -2.29 -2.32 7.94
CA ILE A 161 -2.72 -2.96 6.69
C ILE A 161 -4.22 -3.31 6.71
N GLU A 162 -4.80 -3.66 7.85
CA GLU A 162 -6.26 -3.87 7.98
C GLU A 162 -7.05 -2.61 7.64
N GLU A 163 -6.59 -1.46 8.11
CA GLU A 163 -7.18 -0.17 7.79
C GLU A 163 -7.05 0.15 6.29
N LEU A 164 -5.84 0.09 5.74
CA LEU A 164 -5.59 0.32 4.31
C LEU A 164 -6.39 -0.66 3.44
N TYR A 165 -6.42 -1.93 3.80
CA TYR A 165 -7.15 -2.94 3.04
C TYR A 165 -8.65 -2.62 2.94
N ARG A 166 -9.26 -2.04 3.97
CA ARG A 166 -10.66 -1.59 3.91
C ARG A 166 -10.85 -0.35 3.05
N LEU A 167 -9.95 0.62 3.17
CA LEU A 167 -10.05 1.94 2.54
C LEU A 167 -9.66 1.95 1.06
N ILE A 168 -8.74 1.07 0.64
CA ILE A 168 -8.12 1.12 -0.68
C ILE A 168 -8.79 0.15 -1.65
N PRO A 169 -9.49 0.64 -2.70
CA PRO A 169 -9.99 -0.20 -3.79
C PRO A 169 -8.87 -0.59 -4.76
N VAL A 170 -9.12 -1.64 -5.54
CA VAL A 170 -8.32 -1.95 -6.73
C VAL A 170 -8.42 -0.77 -7.70
N GLY A 171 -7.29 -0.42 -8.33
CA GLY A 171 -7.17 0.74 -9.19
C GLY A 171 -6.61 1.98 -8.49
N THR A 172 -6.51 2.01 -7.15
CA THR A 172 -5.90 3.12 -6.42
C THR A 172 -4.46 3.35 -6.88
N SER A 173 -4.10 4.60 -7.15
CA SER A 173 -2.72 4.96 -7.51
C SER A 173 -1.79 4.88 -6.30
N ILE A 174 -0.58 4.39 -6.55
CA ILE A 174 0.51 4.35 -5.58
C ILE A 174 1.79 4.84 -6.25
N THR A 175 2.43 5.86 -5.68
CA THR A 175 3.73 6.37 -6.12
C THR A 175 4.78 6.09 -5.05
N ILE A 176 5.90 5.52 -5.46
CA ILE A 176 7.00 5.15 -4.56
C ILE A 176 8.21 6.02 -4.91
N TYR A 177 8.63 6.84 -3.98
CA TYR A 177 9.76 7.76 -4.06
C TYR A 177 10.99 7.17 -3.35
N PRO A 178 12.19 7.63 -3.71
CA PRO A 178 13.45 7.31 -3.02
C PRO A 178 13.44 7.53 -1.52
#